data_babbd162300345d8c3fe24c31827dc13
#
_entry.id   babbd162300345d8c3fe24c31827dc13
#
_cell.length_a   1.000
_cell.length_b   1.000
_cell.length_c   1.000
_cell.angle_alpha   90.00
_cell.angle_beta   90.00
_cell.angle_gamma   90.00
#
_symmetry.space_group_name_H-M   'P 1'
#
loop_
_entity.id
_entity.type
_entity.pdbx_description
1 polymer ?
#
loop_
_entity_poly.entity_id
_entity_poly.type
_entity_poly.pdbx_seq_one_letter_code
_entity_poly.pdbx_strand_id
1 'polypeptide(L)'
;MFMINRVLTVLLACLFAGAVVSARAADPVPADVADSLRQMLESPADGLTVATIEPSEIEGMYAVQLVDGPLVYASRSGQFFIVGDLFTVGPAGYVNLAEKRRDGERAERLATLSPADMIIFPAKGETRSHITVFTDVTCFYCQKLHREVP
;
A
#
# COMPACT_ATOMS: atom_id res chain seq x y z
N MET A 1 -23.18 -8.45 53.94
CA MET A 1 -22.03 -7.77 53.29
C MET A 1 -21.31 -8.65 52.25
N PHE A 2 -21.59 -9.94 52.15
CA PHE A 2 -20.95 -10.88 51.22
C PHE A 2 -21.68 -11.07 49.89
N MET A 3 -22.96 -10.70 49.77
CA MET A 3 -23.73 -10.89 48.52
C MET A 3 -23.60 -9.75 47.52
N ILE A 4 -23.26 -8.53 47.96
CA ILE A 4 -23.10 -7.36 47.06
C ILE A 4 -21.82 -7.45 46.24
N ASN A 5 -20.78 -8.07 46.79
CA ASN A 5 -19.49 -8.20 46.07
C ASN A 5 -19.53 -9.20 44.90
N ARG A 6 -20.41 -10.21 44.96
CA ARG A 6 -20.55 -11.19 43.86
C ARG A 6 -21.31 -10.64 42.64
N VAL A 7 -22.28 -9.76 42.89
CA VAL A 7 -23.05 -9.12 41.80
C VAL A 7 -22.21 -8.07 41.09
N LEU A 8 -21.35 -7.34 41.81
CA LEU A 8 -20.45 -6.35 41.20
C LEU A 8 -19.34 -7.00 40.38
N THR A 9 -18.86 -8.18 40.77
CA THR A 9 -17.83 -8.93 40.02
C THR A 9 -18.38 -9.52 38.71
N VAL A 10 -19.65 -9.95 38.69
CA VAL A 10 -20.31 -10.46 37.50
C VAL A 10 -20.64 -9.33 36.49
N LEU A 11 -21.03 -8.14 37.01
CA LEU A 11 -21.30 -6.96 36.18
C LEU A 11 -20.02 -6.38 35.52
N LEU A 12 -18.87 -6.49 36.19
CA LEU A 12 -17.59 -6.02 35.64
C LEU A 12 -17.02 -6.99 34.59
N ALA A 13 -17.36 -8.28 34.67
CA ALA A 13 -16.92 -9.28 33.70
C ALA A 13 -17.66 -9.19 32.32
N CYS A 14 -18.89 -8.62 32.31
CA CYS A 14 -19.65 -8.45 31.06
C CYS A 14 -19.28 -7.21 30.23
N LEU A 15 -18.47 -6.28 30.77
CA LEU A 15 -18.08 -5.06 30.09
C LEU A 15 -16.82 -5.23 29.17
N PHE A 16 -16.18 -6.40 29.23
CA PHE A 16 -15.01 -6.74 28.37
C PHE A 16 -15.34 -7.66 27.19
N ALA A 17 -16.61 -7.75 26.78
CA ALA A 17 -16.94 -8.25 25.44
C ALA A 17 -16.54 -7.17 24.42
N GLY A 18 -15.23 -6.93 24.31
CA GLY A 18 -14.63 -6.08 23.32
C GLY A 18 -15.10 -6.55 21.95
N ALA A 19 -15.76 -5.67 21.22
CA ALA A 19 -16.02 -5.87 19.82
C ALA A 19 -14.68 -6.15 19.13
N VAL A 20 -14.42 -7.42 18.83
CA VAL A 20 -13.35 -7.81 17.91
C VAL A 20 -13.78 -7.25 16.56
N VAL A 21 -13.33 -6.04 16.25
CA VAL A 21 -13.39 -5.51 14.90
C VAL A 21 -12.47 -6.42 14.09
N SER A 22 -13.04 -7.50 13.54
CA SER A 22 -12.35 -8.30 12.55
C SER A 22 -12.04 -7.37 11.40
N ALA A 23 -10.78 -6.98 11.28
CA ALA A 23 -10.27 -6.41 10.04
C ALA A 23 -10.60 -7.43 8.95
N ARG A 24 -11.53 -7.07 8.07
CA ARG A 24 -11.93 -7.91 6.95
C ARG A 24 -10.73 -7.92 6.02
N ALA A 25 -9.93 -8.97 6.10
CA ALA A 25 -8.96 -9.25 5.06
C ALA A 25 -9.77 -9.36 3.75
N ALA A 26 -9.32 -8.68 2.71
CA ALA A 26 -9.93 -8.82 1.39
C ALA A 26 -9.94 -10.31 1.05
N ASP A 27 -11.09 -10.81 0.59
CA ASP A 27 -11.19 -12.21 0.18
C ASP A 27 -10.14 -12.49 -0.91
N PRO A 28 -9.41 -13.59 -0.84
CA PRO A 28 -8.38 -13.90 -1.83
C PRO A 28 -9.01 -14.00 -3.23
N VAL A 29 -8.27 -13.59 -4.24
CA VAL A 29 -8.71 -13.71 -5.63
C VAL A 29 -8.92 -15.19 -5.97
N PRO A 30 -10.10 -15.59 -6.47
CA PRO A 30 -10.34 -16.97 -6.89
C PRO A 30 -9.32 -17.42 -7.95
N ALA A 31 -8.85 -18.66 -7.85
CA ALA A 31 -7.79 -19.18 -8.74
C ALA A 31 -8.20 -19.14 -10.22
N ASP A 32 -9.45 -19.48 -10.52
CA ASP A 32 -10.01 -19.41 -11.88
C ASP A 32 -9.96 -17.99 -12.48
N VAL A 33 -10.17 -16.99 -11.65
CA VAL A 33 -10.09 -15.58 -12.06
C VAL A 33 -8.62 -15.18 -12.28
N ALA A 34 -7.75 -15.56 -11.36
CA ALA A 34 -6.32 -15.23 -11.48
C ALA A 34 -5.71 -15.85 -12.75
N ASP A 35 -6.05 -17.10 -13.05
CA ASP A 35 -5.60 -17.80 -14.26
C ASP A 35 -6.15 -17.15 -15.53
N SER A 36 -7.44 -16.78 -15.53
CA SER A 36 -8.07 -16.08 -16.65
C SER A 36 -7.41 -14.72 -16.91
N LEU A 37 -7.15 -13.95 -15.85
CA LEU A 37 -6.52 -12.64 -15.97
C LEU A 37 -5.08 -12.75 -16.49
N ARG A 38 -4.29 -13.73 -16.01
CA ARG A 38 -2.95 -13.99 -16.56
C ARG A 38 -3.03 -14.36 -18.03
N GLN A 39 -3.88 -15.31 -18.38
CA GLN A 39 -4.04 -15.76 -19.77
C GLN A 39 -4.40 -14.63 -20.73
N MET A 40 -5.20 -13.66 -20.29
CA MET A 40 -5.69 -12.56 -21.12
C MET A 40 -4.74 -11.36 -21.16
N LEU A 41 -4.00 -11.10 -20.07
CA LEU A 41 -3.19 -9.89 -19.93
C LEU A 41 -1.69 -10.13 -20.13
N GLU A 42 -1.22 -11.37 -20.00
CA GLU A 42 0.18 -11.69 -20.28
C GLU A 42 0.42 -11.82 -21.77
N SER A 43 1.40 -11.11 -22.25
CA SER A 43 1.91 -11.20 -23.63
C SER A 43 3.43 -11.21 -23.59
N PRO A 44 4.06 -12.39 -23.53
CA PRO A 44 5.53 -12.47 -23.48
C PRO A 44 6.20 -11.82 -24.71
N ALA A 45 5.50 -11.80 -25.85
CA ALA A 45 5.98 -11.16 -27.07
C ALA A 45 6.09 -9.63 -26.93
N ASP A 46 5.20 -9.04 -26.11
CA ASP A 46 5.16 -7.60 -25.85
C ASP A 46 5.82 -7.25 -24.51
N GLY A 47 6.39 -8.23 -23.81
CA GLY A 47 7.03 -8.05 -22.51
C GLY A 47 6.04 -7.84 -21.35
N LEU A 48 4.76 -8.17 -21.55
CA LEU A 48 3.75 -8.01 -20.52
C LEU A 48 3.69 -9.26 -19.62
N THR A 49 3.99 -9.07 -18.36
CA THR A 49 3.93 -10.12 -17.32
C THR A 49 3.17 -9.59 -16.10
N VAL A 50 2.29 -10.40 -15.54
CA VAL A 50 1.51 -10.07 -14.34
C VAL A 50 2.35 -10.33 -13.09
N ALA A 51 2.56 -9.30 -12.28
CA ALA A 51 3.23 -9.41 -10.99
C ALA A 51 2.25 -9.84 -9.89
N THR A 52 1.19 -9.05 -9.67
CA THR A 52 0.18 -9.33 -8.63
C THR A 52 -1.23 -9.12 -9.18
N ILE A 53 -2.18 -9.85 -8.59
CA ILE A 53 -3.61 -9.68 -8.83
C ILE A 53 -4.29 -9.57 -7.47
N GLU A 54 -5.06 -8.50 -7.28
CA GLU A 54 -5.77 -8.22 -6.04
C GLU A 54 -7.21 -7.82 -6.33
N PRO A 55 -8.14 -7.99 -5.38
CA PRO A 55 -9.46 -7.41 -5.51
C PRO A 55 -9.36 -5.88 -5.63
N SER A 56 -10.17 -5.29 -6.50
CA SER A 56 -10.29 -3.84 -6.60
C SER A 56 -11.38 -3.33 -5.65
N GLU A 57 -11.35 -2.05 -5.35
CA GLU A 57 -12.42 -1.35 -4.63
C GLU A 57 -13.71 -1.24 -5.45
N ILE A 58 -13.64 -1.48 -6.76
CA ILE A 58 -14.81 -1.60 -7.64
C ILE A 58 -15.23 -3.05 -7.67
N GLU A 59 -16.47 -3.33 -7.26
CA GLU A 59 -17.03 -4.68 -7.27
C GLU A 59 -16.96 -5.29 -8.68
N GLY A 60 -16.49 -6.54 -8.77
CA GLY A 60 -16.34 -7.28 -10.02
C GLY A 60 -15.11 -6.90 -10.86
N MET A 61 -14.26 -6.00 -10.36
CA MET A 61 -12.98 -5.68 -10.96
C MET A 61 -11.80 -6.13 -10.09
N TYR A 62 -10.66 -6.28 -10.72
CA TYR A 62 -9.39 -6.70 -10.10
C TYR A 62 -8.31 -5.70 -10.45
N ALA A 63 -7.50 -5.36 -9.47
CA ALA A 63 -6.30 -4.57 -9.66
C ALA A 63 -5.15 -5.51 -10.03
N VAL A 64 -4.57 -5.34 -11.20
CA VAL A 64 -3.51 -6.18 -11.75
C VAL A 64 -2.26 -5.33 -11.95
N GLN A 65 -1.22 -5.60 -11.18
CA GLN A 65 0.07 -4.96 -11.35
C GLN A 65 0.87 -5.72 -12.40
N LEU A 66 1.35 -5.02 -13.42
CA LEU A 66 2.29 -5.57 -14.39
C LEU A 66 3.73 -5.40 -13.91
N VAL A 67 4.59 -6.35 -14.24
CA VAL A 67 6.04 -6.26 -13.95
C VAL A 67 6.61 -5.06 -14.72
N ASP A 68 7.30 -4.17 -14.02
CA ASP A 68 7.87 -2.93 -14.57
C ASP A 68 6.87 -2.08 -15.38
N GLY A 69 5.58 -2.29 -15.15
CA GLY A 69 4.48 -1.67 -15.87
C GLY A 69 3.44 -0.99 -14.99
N PRO A 70 2.38 -0.46 -15.60
CA PRO A 70 1.32 0.21 -14.89
C PRO A 70 0.44 -0.78 -14.09
N LEU A 71 -0.25 -0.24 -13.07
CA LEU A 71 -1.41 -0.89 -12.48
C LEU A 71 -2.59 -0.75 -13.45
N VAL A 72 -3.27 -1.87 -13.73
CA VAL A 72 -4.47 -1.90 -14.55
C VAL A 72 -5.65 -2.47 -13.76
N TYR A 73 -6.85 -2.02 -14.07
CA TYR A 73 -8.08 -2.53 -13.48
C TYR A 73 -8.81 -3.37 -14.51
N ALA A 74 -8.93 -4.67 -14.27
CA ALA A 74 -9.48 -5.63 -15.21
C ALA A 74 -10.81 -6.22 -14.73
N SER A 75 -11.71 -6.49 -15.66
CA SER A 75 -12.91 -7.29 -15.40
C SER A 75 -12.54 -8.72 -15.05
N ARG A 76 -13.43 -9.44 -14.36
CA ARG A 76 -13.23 -10.84 -13.96
C ARG A 76 -12.78 -11.77 -15.11
N SER A 77 -13.27 -11.52 -16.32
CA SER A 77 -12.91 -12.32 -17.50
C SER A 77 -11.60 -11.89 -18.17
N GLY A 78 -11.01 -10.78 -17.77
CA GLY A 78 -9.86 -10.18 -18.45
C GLY A 78 -10.16 -9.55 -19.81
N GLN A 79 -11.40 -9.62 -20.30
CA GLN A 79 -11.76 -9.08 -21.62
C GLN A 79 -11.74 -7.55 -21.68
N PHE A 80 -11.93 -6.91 -20.54
CA PHE A 80 -11.93 -5.45 -20.43
C PHE A 80 -10.93 -5.04 -19.35
N PHE A 81 -10.14 -4.05 -19.66
CA PHE A 81 -9.25 -3.44 -18.67
C PHE A 81 -9.15 -1.93 -18.89
N ILE A 82 -8.83 -1.22 -17.82
CA ILE A 82 -8.63 0.22 -17.78
C ILE A 82 -7.21 0.46 -17.28
N VAL A 83 -6.46 1.29 -17.99
CA VAL A 83 -5.17 1.80 -17.53
C VAL A 83 -5.39 3.21 -16.99
N GLY A 84 -5.02 3.43 -15.74
CA GLY A 84 -5.18 4.73 -15.11
C GLY A 84 -5.32 4.65 -13.60
N ASP A 85 -5.47 5.81 -12.97
CA ASP A 85 -5.62 5.92 -11.53
C ASP A 85 -7.10 5.81 -11.12
N LEU A 86 -7.35 5.05 -10.06
CA LEU A 86 -8.64 4.97 -9.40
C LEU A 86 -8.70 5.96 -8.23
N PHE A 87 -9.76 6.74 -8.19
CA PHE A 87 -9.99 7.70 -7.12
C PHE A 87 -11.23 7.32 -6.31
N THR A 88 -11.14 7.41 -4.99
CA THR A 88 -12.33 7.40 -4.14
C THR A 88 -12.68 8.82 -3.71
N VAL A 89 -13.97 9.05 -3.49
CA VAL A 89 -14.51 10.34 -3.02
C VAL A 89 -14.87 10.20 -1.55
N GLY A 90 -14.25 11.01 -0.72
CA GLY A 90 -14.49 11.03 0.73
C GLY A 90 -14.78 12.43 1.24
N PRO A 91 -15.06 12.59 2.55
CA PRO A 91 -15.33 13.89 3.17
C PRO A 91 -14.18 14.90 3.02
N ALA A 92 -12.95 14.40 2.90
CA ALA A 92 -11.74 15.21 2.71
C ALA A 92 -11.38 15.47 1.23
N GLY A 93 -12.23 15.03 0.28
CA GLY A 93 -11.99 15.17 -1.16
C GLY A 93 -11.66 13.87 -1.86
N TYR A 94 -10.89 13.98 -2.95
CA TYR A 94 -10.49 12.84 -3.76
C TYR A 94 -9.21 12.20 -3.22
N VAL A 95 -9.20 10.88 -3.13
CA VAL A 95 -8.02 10.09 -2.77
C VAL A 95 -7.64 9.18 -3.93
N ASN A 96 -6.42 9.33 -4.46
CA ASN A 96 -5.88 8.43 -5.47
C ASN A 96 -5.47 7.11 -4.81
N LEU A 97 -6.17 6.03 -5.12
CA LEU A 97 -5.95 4.71 -4.53
C LEU A 97 -4.69 4.04 -5.08
N ALA A 98 -4.35 4.28 -6.35
CA ALA A 98 -3.12 3.77 -6.94
C ALA A 98 -1.89 4.43 -6.29
N GLU A 99 -1.93 5.74 -6.04
CA GLU A 99 -0.85 6.43 -5.33
C GLU A 99 -0.73 5.96 -3.88
N LYS A 100 -1.85 5.76 -3.19
CA LYS A 100 -1.86 5.21 -1.82
C LYS A 100 -1.19 3.83 -1.74
N ARG A 101 -1.39 2.95 -2.74
CA ARG A 101 -0.69 1.66 -2.82
C ARG A 101 0.82 1.87 -3.02
N ARG A 102 1.21 2.71 -3.98
CA ARG A 102 2.62 3.05 -4.23
C ARG A 102 3.31 3.64 -3.00
N ASP A 103 2.61 4.46 -2.23
CA ASP A 103 3.14 5.02 -0.97
C ASP A 103 3.39 3.95 0.08
N GLY A 104 2.49 2.96 0.21
CA GLY A 104 2.68 1.80 1.07
C GLY A 104 3.94 1.01 0.68
N GLU A 105 4.07 0.66 -0.59
CA GLU A 105 5.24 -0.06 -1.12
C GLU A 105 6.55 0.73 -0.94
N ARG A 106 6.52 2.05 -1.17
CA ARG A 106 7.67 2.93 -0.93
C ARG A 106 8.06 2.95 0.54
N ALA A 107 7.07 3.05 1.45
CA ALA A 107 7.31 3.03 2.89
C ALA A 107 7.94 1.71 3.34
N GLU A 108 7.46 0.58 2.83
CA GLU A 108 8.04 -0.74 3.10
C GLU A 108 9.48 -0.84 2.60
N ARG A 109 9.75 -0.41 1.37
CA ARG A 109 11.12 -0.38 0.81
C ARG A 109 12.04 0.53 1.62
N LEU A 110 11.57 1.70 2.03
CA LEU A 110 12.32 2.60 2.90
C LEU A 110 12.66 1.97 4.25
N ALA A 111 11.74 1.20 4.83
CA ALA A 111 11.95 0.52 6.10
C ALA A 111 13.03 -0.58 6.04
N THR A 112 13.36 -1.09 4.84
CA THR A 112 14.44 -2.09 4.65
C THR A 112 15.83 -1.47 4.54
N LEU A 113 15.93 -0.15 4.37
CA LEU A 113 17.21 0.52 4.20
C LEU A 113 17.97 0.59 5.53
N SER A 114 19.25 0.21 5.49
CA SER A 114 20.13 0.31 6.66
C SER A 114 20.77 1.69 6.71
N PRO A 115 20.79 2.36 7.88
CA PRO A 115 21.58 3.59 8.06
C PRO A 115 23.08 3.44 7.71
N ALA A 116 23.61 2.21 7.76
CA ALA A 116 24.98 1.93 7.37
C ALA A 116 25.24 2.10 5.87
N ASP A 117 24.19 2.03 5.05
CA ASP A 117 24.28 2.19 3.59
C ASP A 117 23.93 3.62 3.14
N MET A 118 23.79 4.55 4.10
CA MET A 118 23.42 5.95 3.84
C MET A 118 24.52 6.92 4.21
N ILE A 119 24.56 8.06 3.54
CA ILE A 119 25.33 9.22 3.98
C ILE A 119 24.42 10.05 4.88
N ILE A 120 24.78 10.19 6.15
CA ILE A 120 23.97 10.89 7.14
C ILE A 120 24.56 12.26 7.42
N PHE A 121 23.76 13.30 7.25
CA PHE A 121 24.09 14.67 7.64
C PHE A 121 23.35 14.97 8.96
N PRO A 122 24.04 15.01 10.11
CA PRO A 122 23.37 15.22 11.39
C PRO A 122 22.86 16.66 11.52
N ALA A 123 21.78 16.84 12.25
CA ALA A 123 21.30 18.18 12.59
C ALA A 123 22.33 18.93 13.46
N LYS A 124 22.44 20.25 13.28
CA LYS A 124 23.31 21.11 14.13
C LYS A 124 22.76 21.33 15.54
N GLY A 125 21.54 20.87 15.83
CA GLY A 125 20.85 20.98 17.12
C GLY A 125 19.98 19.77 17.37
N GLU A 126 18.87 19.95 18.10
CA GLU A 126 17.90 18.89 18.34
C GLU A 126 17.27 18.40 17.04
N THR A 127 17.34 17.09 16.79
CA THR A 127 16.72 16.47 15.62
C THR A 127 15.20 16.43 15.81
N ARG A 128 14.46 17.17 15.00
CA ARG A 128 12.99 17.19 15.01
C ARG A 128 12.38 16.26 13.99
N SER A 129 13.07 16.04 12.87
CA SER A 129 12.66 15.14 11.78
C SER A 129 13.88 14.81 10.92
N HIS A 130 13.71 13.83 10.04
CA HIS A 130 14.71 13.49 9.03
C HIS A 130 14.06 13.34 7.66
N ILE A 131 14.83 13.59 6.64
CA ILE A 131 14.45 13.47 5.24
C ILE A 131 15.40 12.49 4.58
N THR A 132 14.88 11.49 3.90
CA THR A 132 15.67 10.59 3.06
C THR A 132 15.61 11.09 1.62
N VAL A 133 16.79 11.29 1.02
CA VAL A 133 16.90 11.74 -0.37
C VAL A 133 17.63 10.67 -1.17
N PHE A 134 17.00 10.25 -2.27
CA PHE A 134 17.64 9.41 -3.28
C PHE A 134 18.30 10.33 -4.30
N THR A 135 19.57 10.12 -4.52
CA THR A 135 20.39 11.01 -5.36
C THR A 135 21.24 10.21 -6.34
N ASP A 136 21.59 10.84 -7.45
CA ASP A 136 22.46 10.28 -8.48
C ASP A 136 23.53 11.32 -8.83
N VAL A 137 24.78 10.88 -8.89
CA VAL A 137 25.94 11.74 -9.21
C VAL A 137 25.91 12.28 -10.65
N THR A 138 25.19 11.61 -11.56
CA THR A 138 25.02 12.05 -12.97
C THR A 138 23.83 12.99 -13.16
N CYS A 139 22.93 13.09 -12.18
CA CYS A 139 21.75 13.93 -12.25
C CYS A 139 22.09 15.40 -11.97
N PHE A 140 21.83 16.29 -12.91
CA PHE A 140 22.08 17.72 -12.78
C PHE A 140 21.38 18.36 -11.57
N TYR A 141 20.11 18.02 -11.35
CA TYR A 141 19.34 18.58 -10.23
C TYR A 141 19.80 18.02 -8.88
N CYS A 142 20.26 16.77 -8.83
CA CYS A 142 20.84 16.19 -7.63
C CYS A 142 22.15 16.90 -7.27
N GLN A 143 23.01 17.17 -8.25
CA GLN A 143 24.24 17.95 -8.05
C GLN A 143 23.93 19.40 -7.60
N LYS A 144 22.84 20.00 -8.10
CA LYS A 144 22.38 21.31 -7.66
C LYS A 144 21.92 21.26 -6.19
N LEU A 145 21.12 20.26 -5.82
CA LEU A 145 20.68 20.05 -4.44
C LEU A 145 21.87 19.96 -3.47
N HIS A 146 22.87 19.15 -3.80
CA HIS A 146 24.08 19.01 -2.98
C HIS A 146 24.88 20.29 -2.79
N ARG A 147 24.74 21.27 -3.68
CA ARG A 147 25.38 22.60 -3.54
C ARG A 147 24.56 23.55 -2.69
N GLU A 148 23.23 23.35 -2.60
CA GLU A 148 22.29 24.22 -1.91
C GLU A 148 22.02 23.76 -0.47
N VAL A 149 22.22 22.47 -0.18
CA VAL A 149 22.09 21.93 1.18
C VAL A 149 23.47 21.89 1.81
N PRO A 150 23.74 22.73 2.85
CA PRO A 150 25.03 22.84 3.52
C PRO A 150 25.38 21.62 4.38
#